data_e078b93b41b02437be85b3eed29af2e4
#
_entry.id   e078b93b41b02437be85b3eed29af2e4
#
_cell.length_a   1.000
_cell.length_b   1.000
_cell.length_c   1.000
_cell.angle_alpha   90.00
_cell.angle_beta   90.00
_cell.angle_gamma   90.00
#
_symmetry.space_group_name_H-M   'P 1'
#
loop_
_entity.id
_entity.type
_entity.pdbx_description
1 polymer ?
#
loop_
_entity_poly.entity_id
_entity_poly.type
_entity_poly.pdbx_seq_one_letter_code
_entity_poly.pdbx_strand_id
1 'polypeptide(L)'
;MKQVWNEFEQWLKTNRPKAVGTLNEAAGESEIAAVEQKMGLTFPKNLKDWLMIHNGQRDEYIEVIENYTLLPLEEILYTWQTLKELLDGGEFEDFPEIEPIGPVKKEFWWNPRWISIATNGGGDDICIDLDPDEGGKIGQIITFWHDWEQREVIVDSLEEWVTATISHTDH
;
A
#
# COMPACT_ATOMS: atom_id res chain seq x y z
N MET A 1 -9.28 6.37 11.73
CA MET A 1 -7.88 6.53 11.25
C MET A 1 -7.03 7.41 12.17
N LYS A 2 -7.52 8.52 12.67
CA LYS A 2 -6.76 9.42 13.55
C LYS A 2 -6.21 8.73 14.81
N GLN A 3 -7.01 7.89 15.46
CA GLN A 3 -6.58 7.13 16.64
C GLN A 3 -5.48 6.13 16.25
N VAL A 4 -5.65 5.44 15.14
CA VAL A 4 -4.66 4.46 14.63
C VAL A 4 -3.31 5.16 14.40
N TRP A 5 -3.31 6.33 13.76
CA TRP A 5 -2.09 7.12 13.56
C TRP A 5 -1.46 7.58 14.89
N ASN A 6 -2.27 8.03 15.84
CA ASN A 6 -1.75 8.46 17.14
C ASN A 6 -1.03 7.30 17.85
N GLU A 7 -1.61 6.12 17.86
CA GLU A 7 -1.01 4.92 18.46
C GLU A 7 0.26 4.52 17.70
N PHE A 8 0.21 4.58 16.37
CA PHE A 8 1.34 4.23 15.51
C PHE A 8 2.50 5.21 15.68
N GLU A 9 2.25 6.50 15.78
CA GLU A 9 3.31 7.49 16.04
C GLU A 9 3.96 7.28 17.40
N GLN A 10 3.20 6.93 18.43
CA GLN A 10 3.77 6.61 19.73
C GLN A 10 4.65 5.36 19.66
N TRP A 11 4.18 4.35 18.93
CA TRP A 11 4.98 3.15 18.69
C TRP A 11 6.27 3.46 17.93
N LEU A 12 6.21 4.31 16.89
CA LEU A 12 7.37 4.73 16.12
C LEU A 12 8.39 5.48 16.99
N LYS A 13 7.92 6.39 17.83
CA LYS A 13 8.80 7.13 18.75
C LYS A 13 9.62 6.21 19.65
N THR A 14 9.04 5.11 20.05
CA THR A 14 9.70 4.12 20.91
C THR A 14 10.58 3.15 20.13
N ASN A 15 10.08 2.63 19.02
CA ASN A 15 10.68 1.51 18.29
C ASN A 15 11.50 1.93 17.08
N ARG A 16 11.12 3.03 16.41
CA ARG A 16 11.77 3.53 15.18
C ARG A 16 11.82 5.06 15.17
N PRO A 17 12.50 5.66 16.15
CA PRO A 17 12.45 7.14 16.32
C PRO A 17 12.94 7.91 15.09
N LYS A 18 13.85 7.36 14.31
CA LYS A 18 14.33 7.98 13.06
C LYS A 18 13.25 8.08 12.01
N ALA A 19 12.30 7.15 12.00
CA ALA A 19 11.22 7.14 11.02
C ALA A 19 10.24 8.30 11.23
N VAL A 20 10.02 8.72 12.45
CA VAL A 20 9.10 9.83 12.78
C VAL A 20 9.46 11.10 12.01
N GLY A 21 10.75 11.44 11.95
CA GLY A 21 11.22 12.62 11.23
C GLY A 21 11.10 12.55 9.71
N THR A 22 10.80 11.38 9.15
CA THR A 22 10.64 11.19 7.71
C THR A 22 9.20 11.29 7.25
N LEU A 23 8.23 11.29 8.16
CA LEU A 23 6.82 11.40 7.80
C LEU A 23 6.52 12.78 7.21
N ASN A 24 5.86 12.79 6.07
CA ASN A 24 5.46 14.02 5.41
C ASN A 24 4.26 14.65 6.14
N GLU A 25 4.01 15.92 5.85
CA GLU A 25 2.78 16.59 6.24
C GLU A 25 1.57 15.96 5.50
N ALA A 26 0.37 16.36 5.89
CA ALA A 26 -0.86 15.88 5.30
C ALA A 26 -0.96 16.19 3.80
N ALA A 27 -1.46 15.24 3.02
CA ALA A 27 -1.92 15.53 1.65
C ALA A 27 -3.23 16.32 1.70
N GLY A 28 -3.44 17.20 0.72
CA GLY A 28 -4.70 17.93 0.58
C GLY A 28 -5.78 17.10 -0.12
N GLU A 29 -7.05 17.37 0.16
CA GLU A 29 -8.17 16.70 -0.50
C GLU A 29 -8.13 16.86 -2.02
N SER A 30 -7.76 18.05 -2.52
CA SER A 30 -7.67 18.32 -3.96
C SER A 30 -6.53 17.56 -4.63
N GLU A 31 -5.43 17.36 -3.93
CA GLU A 31 -4.31 16.55 -4.42
C GLU A 31 -4.71 15.08 -4.55
N ILE A 32 -5.42 14.55 -3.57
CA ILE A 32 -5.93 13.17 -3.58
C ILE A 32 -6.92 13.01 -4.74
N ALA A 33 -7.86 13.94 -4.89
CA ALA A 33 -8.86 13.91 -5.97
C ALA A 33 -8.21 13.94 -7.36
N ALA A 34 -7.16 14.73 -7.53
CA ALA A 34 -6.43 14.79 -8.80
C ALA A 34 -5.76 13.46 -9.14
N VAL A 35 -5.18 12.78 -8.15
CA VAL A 35 -4.57 11.46 -8.34
C VAL A 35 -5.64 10.41 -8.63
N GLU A 36 -6.73 10.39 -7.89
CA GLU A 36 -7.86 9.51 -8.15
C GLU A 36 -8.34 9.64 -9.61
N GLN A 37 -8.46 10.87 -10.09
CA GLN A 37 -8.87 11.14 -11.46
C GLN A 37 -7.88 10.57 -12.49
N LYS A 38 -6.59 10.73 -12.25
CA LYS A 38 -5.54 10.21 -13.15
C LYS A 38 -5.50 8.69 -13.17
N MET A 39 -5.78 8.05 -12.04
CA MET A 39 -5.82 6.59 -11.93
C MET A 39 -7.17 6.00 -12.37
N GLY A 40 -8.22 6.81 -12.43
CA GLY A 40 -9.58 6.32 -12.69
C GLY A 40 -10.12 5.45 -11.55
N LEU A 41 -9.64 5.66 -10.34
CA LEU A 41 -10.01 4.90 -9.14
C LEU A 41 -10.54 5.84 -8.06
N THR A 42 -11.45 5.32 -7.24
CA THR A 42 -11.86 5.99 -6.02
C THR A 42 -11.14 5.35 -4.83
N PHE A 43 -10.36 6.14 -4.12
CA PHE A 43 -9.66 5.65 -2.93
C PHE A 43 -10.66 5.37 -1.80
N PRO A 44 -10.48 4.28 -1.04
CA PRO A 44 -11.27 4.07 0.16
C PRO A 44 -11.12 5.23 1.15
N LYS A 45 -12.16 5.48 1.93
CA LYS A 45 -12.14 6.57 2.92
C LYS A 45 -10.93 6.45 3.87
N ASN A 46 -10.61 5.24 4.33
CA ASN A 46 -9.49 5.03 5.24
C ASN A 46 -8.13 5.39 4.61
N LEU A 47 -7.94 5.14 3.32
CA LEU A 47 -6.72 5.57 2.63
C LEU A 47 -6.65 7.09 2.50
N LYS A 48 -7.76 7.74 2.17
CA LYS A 48 -7.82 9.21 2.14
C LYS A 48 -7.49 9.81 3.50
N ASP A 49 -8.11 9.31 4.55
CA ASP A 49 -7.87 9.74 5.92
C ASP A 49 -6.41 9.51 6.34
N TRP A 50 -5.83 8.38 5.94
CA TRP A 50 -4.42 8.05 6.16
C TRP A 50 -3.48 9.09 5.54
N LEU A 51 -3.69 9.40 4.27
CA LEU A 51 -2.88 10.38 3.53
C LEU A 51 -3.09 11.82 4.03
N MET A 52 -4.27 12.13 4.55
CA MET A 52 -4.61 13.45 5.10
C MET A 52 -4.07 13.68 6.52
N ILE A 53 -3.44 12.69 7.12
CA ILE A 53 -2.68 12.82 8.37
C ILE A 53 -1.20 12.94 8.06
N HIS A 54 -0.68 11.97 7.31
CA HIS A 54 0.68 12.01 6.77
C HIS A 54 0.67 11.48 5.33
N ASN A 55 1.22 12.26 4.43
CA ASN A 55 1.37 11.88 3.02
C ASN A 55 2.60 10.97 2.83
N GLY A 56 2.57 9.77 3.42
CA GLY A 56 3.69 8.85 3.38
C GLY A 56 4.96 9.42 4.00
N GLN A 57 6.10 9.03 3.44
CA GLN A 57 7.42 9.49 3.87
C GLN A 57 8.10 10.25 2.73
N ARG A 58 9.01 11.17 3.09
CA ARG A 58 9.94 11.72 2.11
C ARG A 58 10.92 10.62 1.67
N ASP A 59 11.59 10.87 0.56
CA ASP A 59 12.52 9.92 -0.07
C ASP A 59 13.78 9.69 0.80
N GLU A 60 13.61 8.85 1.82
CA GLU A 60 14.68 8.36 2.67
C GLU A 60 14.43 6.88 2.94
N TYR A 61 15.48 6.07 2.83
CA TYR A 61 15.40 4.62 3.05
C TYR A 61 15.33 4.27 4.53
N ILE A 62 14.36 4.83 5.24
CA ILE A 62 14.10 4.52 6.65
C ILE A 62 12.80 3.74 6.75
N GLU A 63 12.93 2.48 7.07
CA GLU A 63 11.80 1.56 7.19
C GLU A 63 10.87 1.95 8.34
N VAL A 64 9.57 1.88 8.09
CA VAL A 64 8.53 2.25 9.04
C VAL A 64 7.78 1.04 9.55
N ILE A 65 7.39 0.15 8.66
CA ILE A 65 6.71 -1.12 8.98
C ILE A 65 7.50 -2.25 8.37
N GLU A 66 8.01 -3.17 9.20
CA GLU A 66 8.89 -4.24 8.74
C GLU A 66 10.06 -3.68 7.93
N ASN A 67 10.20 -4.10 6.68
CA ASN A 67 11.21 -3.59 5.74
C ASN A 67 10.64 -2.64 4.69
N TYR A 68 9.49 -2.03 4.99
CA TYR A 68 8.78 -1.16 4.04
C TYR A 68 8.85 0.30 4.46
N THR A 69 8.93 1.18 3.45
CA THR A 69 8.72 2.62 3.57
C THR A 69 7.33 2.97 3.04
N LEU A 70 6.73 4.06 3.56
CA LEU A 70 5.40 4.49 3.15
C LEU A 70 5.46 5.39 1.92
N LEU A 71 4.63 5.09 0.93
CA LEU A 71 4.60 5.86 -0.32
C LEU A 71 3.79 7.15 -0.15
N PRO A 72 4.36 8.31 -0.51
CA PRO A 72 3.57 9.53 -0.67
C PRO A 72 2.70 9.46 -1.92
N LEU A 73 1.69 10.31 -1.99
CA LEU A 73 0.67 10.30 -3.04
C LEU A 73 1.26 10.34 -4.47
N GLU A 74 2.30 11.14 -4.69
CA GLU A 74 2.97 11.22 -5.99
C GLU A 74 3.65 9.90 -6.39
N GLU A 75 4.21 9.18 -5.42
CA GLU A 75 4.85 7.88 -5.67
C GLU A 75 3.81 6.76 -5.83
N ILE A 76 2.67 6.85 -5.15
CA ILE A 76 1.53 5.96 -5.38
C ILE A 76 1.10 6.07 -6.85
N LEU A 77 0.94 7.30 -7.35
CA LEU A 77 0.57 7.55 -8.74
C LEU A 77 1.64 7.06 -9.71
N TYR A 78 2.90 7.40 -9.47
CA TYR A 78 4.03 7.00 -10.32
C TYR A 78 4.14 5.48 -10.45
N THR A 79 4.07 4.77 -9.33
CA THR A 79 4.10 3.30 -9.30
C THR A 79 2.94 2.71 -10.09
N TRP A 80 1.74 3.23 -9.88
CA TRP A 80 0.55 2.77 -10.60
C TRP A 80 0.67 3.02 -12.11
N GLN A 81 1.10 4.21 -12.51
CA GLN A 81 1.27 4.54 -13.93
C GLN A 81 2.32 3.66 -14.60
N THR A 82 3.43 3.40 -13.92
CA THR A 82 4.50 2.52 -14.43
C THR A 82 3.97 1.10 -14.66
N LEU A 83 3.29 0.53 -13.69
CA LEU A 83 2.72 -0.83 -13.79
C LEU A 83 1.58 -0.89 -14.82
N LYS A 84 0.78 0.18 -14.93
CA LYS A 84 -0.29 0.28 -15.92
C LYS A 84 0.27 0.31 -17.35
N GLU A 85 1.35 1.04 -17.59
CA GLU A 85 2.04 1.05 -18.88
C GLU A 85 2.57 -0.35 -19.24
N LEU A 86 3.15 -1.06 -18.29
CA LEU A 86 3.62 -2.44 -18.50
C LEU A 86 2.46 -3.39 -18.82
N LEU A 87 1.34 -3.27 -18.10
CA LEU A 87 0.15 -4.06 -18.34
C LEU A 87 -0.42 -3.81 -19.74
N ASP A 88 -0.61 -2.54 -20.09
CA ASP A 88 -1.16 -2.13 -21.39
C ASP A 88 -0.23 -2.48 -22.56
N GLY A 89 1.07 -2.50 -22.31
CA GLY A 89 2.09 -2.90 -23.29
C GLY A 89 2.27 -4.39 -23.46
N GLY A 90 1.52 -5.22 -22.70
CA GLY A 90 1.58 -6.68 -22.82
C GLY A 90 2.77 -7.32 -22.11
N GLU A 91 3.50 -6.59 -21.28
CA GLU A 91 4.71 -7.12 -20.60
C GLU A 91 4.41 -8.27 -19.64
N PHE A 92 3.18 -8.37 -19.15
CA PHE A 92 2.77 -9.43 -18.21
C PHE A 92 2.13 -10.65 -18.89
N GLU A 93 1.92 -10.63 -20.21
CA GLU A 93 1.22 -11.69 -20.94
C GLU A 93 1.91 -13.05 -20.85
N ASP A 94 3.25 -13.05 -20.82
CA ASP A 94 4.06 -14.28 -20.75
C ASP A 94 4.40 -14.68 -19.31
N PHE A 95 3.92 -13.93 -18.32
CA PHE A 95 4.18 -14.25 -16.93
C PHE A 95 3.27 -15.41 -16.46
N PRO A 96 3.74 -16.22 -15.52
CA PRO A 96 2.91 -17.31 -15.00
C PRO A 96 1.66 -16.77 -14.29
N GLU A 97 0.66 -17.63 -14.14
CA GLU A 97 -0.51 -17.33 -13.32
C GLU A 97 -0.06 -17.13 -11.87
N ILE A 98 -0.63 -16.14 -11.19
CA ILE A 98 -0.31 -15.92 -9.78
C ILE A 98 -0.84 -17.05 -8.91
N GLU A 99 -0.22 -17.21 -7.74
CA GLU A 99 -0.62 -18.16 -6.70
C GLU A 99 -1.25 -17.39 -5.53
N PRO A 100 -2.59 -17.25 -5.50
CA PRO A 100 -3.24 -16.52 -4.42
C PRO A 100 -3.17 -17.27 -3.09
N ILE A 101 -2.88 -16.56 -2.01
CA ILE A 101 -3.06 -17.04 -0.65
C ILE A 101 -4.16 -16.17 -0.05
N GLY A 102 -5.39 -16.71 -0.06
CA GLY A 102 -6.59 -15.95 0.23
C GLY A 102 -7.31 -15.45 -1.04
N PRO A 103 -8.38 -14.66 -0.89
CA PRO A 103 -9.22 -14.25 -2.01
C PRO A 103 -8.64 -13.11 -2.85
N VAL A 104 -7.63 -13.39 -3.63
CA VAL A 104 -7.02 -12.50 -4.61
C VAL A 104 -7.33 -13.02 -6.01
N LYS A 105 -7.81 -12.17 -6.91
CA LYS A 105 -8.08 -12.54 -8.30
C LYS A 105 -6.79 -12.95 -9.01
N LYS A 106 -6.81 -14.10 -9.63
CA LYS A 106 -5.62 -14.73 -10.25
C LYS A 106 -5.43 -14.42 -11.72
N GLU A 107 -6.38 -13.72 -12.34
CA GLU A 107 -6.32 -13.36 -13.75
C GLU A 107 -5.26 -12.31 -14.07
N PHE A 108 -4.74 -11.63 -13.03
CA PHE A 108 -3.77 -10.55 -13.20
C PHE A 108 -2.46 -10.87 -12.52
N TRP A 109 -1.36 -10.69 -13.22
CA TRP A 109 -0.04 -10.58 -12.60
C TRP A 109 0.01 -9.35 -11.70
N TRP A 110 -0.46 -8.23 -12.22
CA TRP A 110 -0.74 -7.01 -11.50
C TRP A 110 -2.11 -6.48 -11.91
N ASN A 111 -2.96 -6.24 -10.95
CA ASN A 111 -4.32 -5.75 -11.16
C ASN A 111 -4.33 -4.21 -11.02
N PRO A 112 -4.82 -3.46 -12.02
CA PRO A 112 -4.85 -1.99 -11.94
C PRO A 112 -5.76 -1.44 -10.84
N ARG A 113 -6.49 -2.29 -10.14
CA ARG A 113 -7.26 -1.93 -8.95
C ARG A 113 -6.52 -2.22 -7.65
N TRP A 114 -5.25 -2.55 -7.72
CA TRP A 114 -4.35 -2.60 -6.57
C TRP A 114 -3.61 -1.28 -6.43
N ILE A 115 -3.60 -0.73 -5.21
CA ILE A 115 -2.92 0.55 -4.91
C ILE A 115 -1.73 0.25 -4.01
N SER A 116 -0.52 0.43 -4.52
CA SER A 116 0.70 0.30 -3.71
C SER A 116 0.76 1.44 -2.70
N ILE A 117 0.88 1.12 -1.41
CA ILE A 117 0.96 2.09 -0.30
C ILE A 117 2.29 2.06 0.43
N ALA A 118 3.06 1.00 0.24
CA ALA A 118 4.37 0.83 0.85
C ALA A 118 5.27 0.01 -0.07
N THR A 119 6.57 0.23 0.01
CA THR A 119 7.56 -0.46 -0.84
C THR A 119 8.81 -0.79 -0.04
N ASN A 120 9.51 -1.88 -0.45
CA ASN A 120 10.84 -2.19 0.10
C ASN A 120 11.98 -1.56 -0.72
N GLY A 121 11.64 -0.80 -1.78
CA GLY A 121 12.64 -0.21 -2.69
C GLY A 121 13.16 -1.17 -3.76
N GLY A 122 12.87 -2.45 -3.67
CA GLY A 122 13.32 -3.49 -4.60
C GLY A 122 12.23 -4.00 -5.55
N GLY A 123 11.07 -3.36 -5.57
CA GLY A 123 9.93 -3.76 -6.40
C GLY A 123 8.88 -4.60 -5.68
N ASP A 124 9.05 -4.84 -4.40
CA ASP A 124 8.07 -5.54 -3.57
C ASP A 124 7.24 -4.52 -2.81
N ASP A 125 5.94 -4.58 -3.00
CA ASP A 125 5.01 -3.59 -2.48
C ASP A 125 3.96 -4.23 -1.57
N ILE A 126 3.40 -3.42 -0.70
CA ILE A 126 2.18 -3.69 0.04
C ILE A 126 1.07 -2.89 -0.63
N CYS A 127 -0.02 -3.56 -0.99
CA CYS A 127 -1.10 -2.96 -1.76
C CYS A 127 -2.43 -3.04 -1.04
N ILE A 128 -3.28 -2.03 -1.30
CA ILE A 128 -4.71 -2.11 -1.01
C ILE A 128 -5.38 -2.72 -2.24
N ASP A 129 -6.13 -3.79 -2.04
CA ASP A 129 -6.87 -4.49 -3.09
C ASP A 129 -8.30 -3.97 -3.15
N LEU A 130 -8.65 -3.30 -4.26
CA LEU A 130 -10.01 -2.80 -4.52
C LEU A 130 -10.85 -3.78 -5.33
N ASP A 131 -10.29 -4.93 -5.72
CA ASP A 131 -10.94 -5.89 -6.60
C ASP A 131 -10.69 -7.34 -6.12
N PRO A 132 -11.08 -7.66 -4.88
CA PRO A 132 -10.84 -9.00 -4.33
C PRO A 132 -11.64 -10.08 -5.05
N ASP A 133 -11.18 -11.32 -4.93
CA ASP A 133 -11.94 -12.47 -5.37
C ASP A 133 -13.07 -12.77 -4.38
N GLU A 134 -13.94 -13.71 -4.74
CA GLU A 134 -15.08 -14.11 -3.91
C GLU A 134 -14.64 -14.47 -2.50
N GLY A 135 -15.34 -13.92 -1.51
CA GLY A 135 -15.03 -14.08 -0.09
C GLY A 135 -14.03 -13.07 0.48
N GLY A 136 -13.40 -12.25 -0.37
CA GLY A 136 -12.50 -11.19 0.06
C GLY A 136 -13.20 -9.90 0.42
N LYS A 137 -12.45 -8.97 0.96
CA LYS A 137 -12.96 -7.65 1.36
C LYS A 137 -12.30 -6.55 0.52
N ILE A 138 -13.10 -5.64 -0.01
CA ILE A 138 -12.59 -4.44 -0.67
C ILE A 138 -11.78 -3.64 0.35
N GLY A 139 -10.52 -3.36 0.01
CA GLY A 139 -9.60 -2.68 0.92
C GLY A 139 -8.69 -3.62 1.70
N GLN A 140 -8.78 -4.92 1.48
CA GLN A 140 -7.84 -5.87 2.05
C GLN A 140 -6.40 -5.55 1.67
N ILE A 141 -5.46 -5.90 2.52
CA ILE A 141 -4.02 -5.65 2.30
C ILE A 141 -3.38 -6.91 1.75
N ILE A 142 -2.68 -6.76 0.63
CA ILE A 142 -2.02 -7.86 -0.06
C ILE A 142 -0.55 -7.56 -0.33
N THR A 143 0.24 -8.63 -0.50
CA THR A 143 1.61 -8.53 -1.00
C THR A 143 1.60 -8.45 -2.53
N PHE A 144 2.51 -7.67 -3.09
CA PHE A 144 2.88 -7.69 -4.50
C PHE A 144 4.40 -7.76 -4.59
N TRP A 145 4.94 -8.94 -4.89
CA TRP A 145 6.37 -9.14 -5.09
C TRP A 145 6.62 -9.29 -6.60
N HIS A 146 7.44 -8.41 -7.15
CA HIS A 146 7.60 -8.23 -8.60
C HIS A 146 8.18 -9.46 -9.32
N ASP A 147 8.89 -10.32 -8.62
CA ASP A 147 9.56 -11.50 -9.16
C ASP A 147 9.00 -12.83 -8.62
N TRP A 148 7.83 -12.78 -7.97
CA TRP A 148 7.22 -13.96 -7.35
C TRP A 148 5.73 -14.02 -7.66
N GLU A 149 5.24 -15.24 -7.89
CA GLU A 149 3.85 -15.50 -8.26
C GLU A 149 2.87 -15.33 -7.09
N GLN A 150 3.32 -15.45 -5.86
CA GLN A 150 2.43 -15.39 -4.70
C GLN A 150 1.87 -14.00 -4.47
N ARG A 151 0.55 -13.97 -4.17
CA ARG A 151 -0.18 -12.78 -3.72
C ARG A 151 -0.95 -13.18 -2.49
N GLU A 152 -0.55 -12.68 -1.34
CA GLU A 152 -1.10 -13.07 -0.06
C GLU A 152 -1.95 -11.95 0.54
N VAL A 153 -3.16 -12.28 1.00
CA VAL A 153 -3.93 -11.39 1.85
C VAL A 153 -3.33 -11.44 3.25
N ILE A 154 -2.78 -10.32 3.71
CA ILE A 154 -2.15 -10.20 5.03
C ILE A 154 -3.20 -9.94 6.10
N VAL A 155 -4.05 -8.96 5.89
CA VAL A 155 -5.13 -8.53 6.78
C VAL A 155 -6.28 -7.94 5.95
N ASP A 156 -7.42 -7.71 6.59
CA ASP A 156 -8.64 -7.26 5.92
C ASP A 156 -8.72 -5.74 5.69
N SER A 157 -7.89 -4.95 6.34
CA SER A 157 -7.93 -3.49 6.23
C SER A 157 -6.59 -2.82 6.52
N LEU A 158 -6.47 -1.56 6.09
CA LEU A 158 -5.31 -0.72 6.39
C LEU A 158 -5.12 -0.54 7.90
N GLU A 159 -6.20 -0.31 8.64
CA GLU A 159 -6.15 -0.17 10.09
C GLU A 159 -5.61 -1.43 10.77
N GLU A 160 -6.04 -2.60 10.31
CA GLU A 160 -5.57 -3.87 10.85
C GLU A 160 -4.08 -4.10 10.58
N TRP A 161 -3.60 -3.68 9.43
CA TRP A 161 -2.17 -3.77 9.09
C TRP A 161 -1.31 -2.99 10.08
N VAL A 162 -1.70 -1.76 10.36
CA VAL A 162 -0.99 -0.90 11.33
C VAL A 162 -1.12 -1.46 12.75
N THR A 163 -2.32 -1.85 13.14
CA THR A 163 -2.58 -2.41 14.47
C THR A 163 -1.80 -3.70 14.72
N ALA A 164 -1.70 -4.57 13.71
CA ALA A 164 -0.91 -5.79 13.79
C ALA A 164 0.57 -5.49 13.99
N THR A 165 1.09 -4.46 13.33
CA THR A 165 2.48 -4.01 13.50
C THR A 165 2.77 -3.61 14.94
N ILE A 166 1.89 -2.81 15.52
CA ILE A 166 2.00 -2.37 16.92
C ILE A 166 1.96 -3.57 17.87
N SER A 167 1.02 -4.48 17.66
CA SER A 167 0.80 -5.64 18.54
C SER A 167 1.94 -6.67 18.51
N HIS A 168 2.61 -6.86 17.37
CA HIS A 168 3.68 -7.84 17.22
C HIS A 168 4.97 -7.47 17.96
N THR A 169 5.12 -6.21 18.34
CA THR A 169 6.33 -5.72 19.02
C THR A 169 6.22 -5.76 20.54
N ASP A 170 5.02 -6.02 21.07
CA ASP A 170 4.77 -6.11 22.52
C ASP A 170 5.16 -7.48 23.10
N HIS A 171 5.83 -8.28 22.35
CA HIS A 171 6.37 -9.59 22.75
C HIS A 171 7.92 -9.57 22.74
#